data_9b2248a52eb22246c0a9720dd9514cd9
#
_entry.id   9b2248a52eb22246c0a9720dd9514cd9
#
_cell.length_a   1.000
_cell.length_b   1.000
_cell.length_c   1.000
_cell.angle_alpha   90.00
_cell.angle_beta   90.00
_cell.angle_gamma   90.00
#
_symmetry.space_group_name_H-M   'P 1'
#
loop_
_entity.id
_entity.type
_entity.pdbx_description
1 polymer ?
#
loop_
_entity_poly.entity_id
_entity_poly.type
_entity_poly.pdbx_seq_one_letter_code
_entity_poly.pdbx_strand_id
1 'polypeptide(L)'
;MSTREPLVLGIESSCDETGIGIVRGAQLLSNTISSSMEEHVRFGGVIPEIASRAHLDAMIPALKAALAEADITLDQVDAIAVTAGPGLAGALMVGVSAAKALAIATGKPLYGINHLVAHVGVGLLEDNGTEDCSDLLANAGSGGLGALLVSGGHTEILQVRDITSDVRLLGATLDDAAGEAYDKVARLLGLDYPGGPAIDRAAAEGNRNAFVFPRGLSNRKFMGTAEEPGAHRYDFSFSGLKTAVARVIESFEAAGEEVPVADIAASFQEAVVDVITKKAMLACREQGMKTLLLGGGVAANSRLRELLAARCASEGVRLIIPKFTLCT
;
A
#
# COMPACT_ATOMS: atom_id res chain seq x y z
N MET A 1 -0.89 39.88 2.00
CA MET A 1 -1.11 39.19 0.73
C MET A 1 -1.75 37.85 1.11
N SER A 2 -3.01 37.66 0.74
CA SER A 2 -3.64 36.33 0.89
C SER A 2 -2.91 35.37 -0.07
N THR A 3 -2.06 34.51 0.45
CA THR A 3 -1.42 33.48 -0.35
C THR A 3 -2.49 32.43 -0.63
N ARG A 4 -3.08 32.51 -1.82
CA ARG A 4 -3.96 31.44 -2.32
C ARG A 4 -3.17 30.13 -2.27
N GLU A 5 -3.76 29.11 -1.68
CA GLU A 5 -3.18 27.77 -1.68
C GLU A 5 -3.00 27.25 -3.11
N PRO A 6 -1.87 26.61 -3.43
CA PRO A 6 -1.57 26.16 -4.78
C PRO A 6 -2.54 25.04 -5.21
N LEU A 7 -2.93 25.09 -6.47
CA LEU A 7 -3.72 24.07 -7.14
C LEU A 7 -2.76 23.11 -7.88
N VAL A 8 -2.69 21.88 -7.42
CA VAL A 8 -1.74 20.87 -7.93
C VAL A 8 -2.49 19.73 -8.61
N LEU A 9 -2.05 19.37 -9.82
CA LEU A 9 -2.49 18.20 -10.55
C LEU A 9 -1.46 17.09 -10.37
N GLY A 10 -1.87 15.96 -9.79
CA GLY A 10 -1.06 14.77 -9.57
C GLY A 10 -1.38 13.68 -10.60
N ILE A 11 -0.34 13.00 -11.09
CA ILE A 11 -0.43 11.86 -12.02
C ILE A 11 0.23 10.66 -11.38
N GLU A 12 -0.52 9.56 -11.25
CA GLU A 12 -0.06 8.26 -10.74
C GLU A 12 -0.21 7.19 -11.82
N SER A 13 0.86 6.44 -12.09
CA SER A 13 0.87 5.32 -13.04
C SER A 13 1.92 4.27 -12.69
N SER A 14 2.17 4.03 -11.41
CA SER A 14 3.29 3.18 -10.97
C SER A 14 3.05 1.68 -11.17
N CYS A 15 1.79 1.22 -11.26
CA CYS A 15 1.45 -0.20 -11.37
C CYS A 15 0.36 -0.45 -12.43
N ASP A 16 -0.88 -0.72 -12.04
CA ASP A 16 -2.00 -1.11 -12.91
C ASP A 16 -3.16 -0.10 -12.91
N GLU A 17 -3.06 0.96 -12.12
CA GLU A 17 -4.05 2.03 -12.05
C GLU A 17 -3.49 3.35 -12.59
N THR A 18 -4.27 4.02 -13.44
CA THR A 18 -4.02 5.39 -13.85
C THR A 18 -4.81 6.33 -12.95
N GLY A 19 -4.12 7.03 -12.06
CA GLY A 19 -4.71 7.98 -11.13
C GLY A 19 -4.44 9.43 -11.54
N ILE A 20 -5.49 10.27 -11.50
CA ILE A 20 -5.36 11.73 -11.62
C ILE A 20 -6.02 12.37 -10.41
N GLY A 21 -5.20 12.98 -9.57
CA GLY A 21 -5.66 13.72 -8.38
C GLY A 21 -5.51 15.22 -8.57
N ILE A 22 -6.47 16.00 -8.07
CA ILE A 22 -6.38 17.46 -8.04
C ILE A 22 -6.61 17.93 -6.61
N VAL A 23 -5.64 18.67 -6.09
CA VAL A 23 -5.69 19.19 -4.71
C VAL A 23 -5.48 20.70 -4.68
N ARG A 24 -6.12 21.36 -3.71
CA ARG A 24 -5.85 22.76 -3.35
C ARG A 24 -5.39 22.80 -1.90
N GLY A 25 -4.08 23.00 -1.69
CA GLY A 25 -3.52 22.77 -0.36
C GLY A 25 -3.74 21.34 0.10
N ALA A 26 -4.43 21.15 1.23
CA ALA A 26 -4.83 19.83 1.74
C ALA A 26 -6.23 19.38 1.28
N GLN A 27 -6.98 20.22 0.56
CA GLN A 27 -8.30 19.88 0.07
C GLN A 27 -8.23 19.05 -1.21
N LEU A 28 -8.81 17.84 -1.20
CA LEU A 28 -8.98 17.01 -2.40
C LEU A 28 -10.18 17.52 -3.21
N LEU A 29 -9.95 17.91 -4.48
CA LEU A 29 -10.99 18.38 -5.40
C LEU A 29 -11.44 17.27 -6.36
N SER A 30 -10.53 16.37 -6.75
CA SER A 30 -10.84 15.24 -7.62
C SER A 30 -9.87 14.08 -7.34
N ASN A 31 -10.40 12.85 -7.45
CA ASN A 31 -9.63 11.60 -7.39
C ASN A 31 -10.17 10.62 -8.44
N THR A 32 -9.73 10.77 -9.66
CA THR A 32 -10.16 9.92 -10.78
C THR A 32 -9.19 8.78 -10.96
N ILE A 33 -9.71 7.55 -10.91
CA ILE A 33 -8.94 6.31 -11.08
C ILE A 33 -9.49 5.52 -12.26
N SER A 34 -8.59 5.04 -13.12
CA SER A 34 -8.88 4.07 -14.19
C SER A 34 -8.01 2.84 -13.97
N SER A 35 -8.63 1.71 -13.59
CA SER A 35 -7.93 0.46 -13.32
C SER A 35 -7.90 -0.43 -14.56
N SER A 36 -6.76 -1.07 -14.81
CA SER A 36 -6.59 -2.13 -15.81
C SER A 36 -6.69 -3.53 -15.22
N MET A 37 -7.15 -3.67 -13.98
CA MET A 37 -7.17 -4.93 -13.24
C MET A 37 -7.90 -6.05 -14.00
N GLU A 38 -9.02 -5.76 -14.67
CA GLU A 38 -9.78 -6.75 -15.44
C GLU A 38 -8.94 -7.41 -16.55
N GLU A 39 -8.00 -6.68 -17.14
CA GLU A 39 -7.11 -7.20 -18.17
C GLU A 39 -6.07 -8.18 -17.57
N HIS A 40 -5.77 -8.06 -16.29
CA HIS A 40 -4.78 -8.87 -15.58
C HIS A 40 -5.36 -10.13 -14.94
N VAL A 41 -6.68 -10.19 -14.68
CA VAL A 41 -7.37 -11.33 -14.01
C VAL A 41 -6.98 -12.67 -14.61
N ARG A 42 -7.01 -12.78 -15.94
CA ARG A 42 -6.69 -14.05 -16.66
C ARG A 42 -5.24 -14.54 -16.47
N PHE A 43 -4.34 -13.66 -16.03
CA PHE A 43 -2.93 -13.99 -15.80
C PHE A 43 -2.64 -14.23 -14.31
N GLY A 44 -3.57 -13.90 -13.42
CA GLY A 44 -3.42 -14.05 -11.97
C GLY A 44 -2.36 -13.12 -11.37
N GLY A 45 -2.16 -11.96 -11.96
CA GLY A 45 -1.21 -10.93 -11.50
C GLY A 45 -0.94 -9.88 -12.56
N VAL A 46 -0.33 -8.75 -12.17
CA VAL A 46 -0.08 -7.62 -13.07
C VAL A 46 0.99 -7.98 -14.11
N ILE A 47 0.66 -7.77 -15.39
CA ILE A 47 1.58 -7.92 -16.52
C ILE A 47 2.07 -6.53 -16.93
N PRO A 48 3.39 -6.23 -16.77
CA PRO A 48 3.92 -4.88 -16.95
C PRO A 48 3.65 -4.25 -18.33
N GLU A 49 3.67 -5.05 -19.39
CA GLU A 49 3.40 -4.56 -20.76
C GLU A 49 1.92 -4.18 -20.94
N ILE A 50 1.00 -4.97 -20.38
CA ILE A 50 -0.44 -4.68 -20.44
C ILE A 50 -0.72 -3.40 -19.65
N ALA A 51 -0.21 -3.28 -18.41
CA ALA A 51 -0.36 -2.08 -17.60
C ALA A 51 0.14 -0.83 -18.35
N SER A 52 1.33 -0.90 -18.93
CA SER A 52 1.91 0.24 -19.67
C SER A 52 1.04 0.68 -20.86
N ARG A 53 0.41 -0.25 -21.59
CA ARG A 53 -0.51 0.06 -22.68
C ARG A 53 -1.83 0.65 -22.18
N ALA A 54 -2.39 0.08 -21.11
CA ALA A 54 -3.62 0.58 -20.50
C ALA A 54 -3.48 2.03 -20.03
N HIS A 55 -2.32 2.41 -19.48
CA HIS A 55 -2.05 3.80 -19.10
C HIS A 55 -2.11 4.77 -20.28
N LEU A 56 -1.65 4.37 -21.48
CA LEU A 56 -1.72 5.22 -22.67
C LEU A 56 -3.17 5.54 -23.04
N ASP A 57 -4.04 4.53 -22.98
CA ASP A 57 -5.45 4.68 -23.33
C ASP A 57 -6.24 5.44 -22.27
N ALA A 58 -5.91 5.22 -20.98
CA ALA A 58 -6.60 5.80 -19.83
C ALA A 58 -6.19 7.26 -19.53
N MET A 59 -4.96 7.68 -19.84
CA MET A 59 -4.39 8.95 -19.39
C MET A 59 -5.23 10.17 -19.77
N ILE A 60 -5.59 10.32 -21.04
CA ILE A 60 -6.36 11.49 -21.49
C ILE A 60 -7.81 11.46 -20.99
N PRO A 61 -8.55 10.34 -21.03
CA PRO A 61 -9.87 10.25 -20.42
C PRO A 61 -9.86 10.59 -18.93
N ALA A 62 -8.94 10.03 -18.14
CA ALA A 62 -8.83 10.28 -16.70
C ALA A 62 -8.51 11.76 -16.42
N LEU A 63 -7.58 12.37 -17.16
CA LEU A 63 -7.27 13.79 -17.02
C LEU A 63 -8.50 14.68 -17.28
N LYS A 64 -9.26 14.41 -18.35
CA LYS A 64 -10.48 15.17 -18.65
C LYS A 64 -11.54 15.01 -17.57
N ALA A 65 -11.72 13.80 -17.07
CA ALA A 65 -12.68 13.51 -16.00
C ALA A 65 -12.30 14.23 -14.70
N ALA A 66 -11.01 14.19 -14.31
CA ALA A 66 -10.52 14.86 -13.11
C ALA A 66 -10.70 16.39 -13.18
N LEU A 67 -10.39 17.03 -14.30
CA LEU A 67 -10.61 18.46 -14.49
C LEU A 67 -12.10 18.84 -14.42
N ALA A 68 -12.97 18.02 -15.00
CA ALA A 68 -14.40 18.23 -14.95
C ALA A 68 -14.97 18.05 -13.54
N GLU A 69 -14.53 17.02 -12.81
CA GLU A 69 -14.94 16.77 -11.43
C GLU A 69 -14.52 17.90 -10.48
N ALA A 70 -13.31 18.44 -10.67
CA ALA A 70 -12.80 19.56 -9.89
C ALA A 70 -13.38 20.92 -10.33
N ASP A 71 -14.17 20.99 -11.39
CA ASP A 71 -14.69 22.22 -12.01
C ASP A 71 -13.62 23.25 -12.31
N ILE A 72 -12.49 22.81 -12.91
CA ILE A 72 -11.35 23.64 -13.29
C ILE A 72 -10.87 23.37 -14.71
N THR A 73 -10.09 24.31 -15.23
CA THR A 73 -9.33 24.14 -16.47
C THR A 73 -7.84 23.93 -16.19
N LEU A 74 -7.11 23.36 -17.17
CA LEU A 74 -5.67 23.12 -17.03
C LEU A 74 -4.87 24.40 -16.81
N ASP A 75 -5.33 25.56 -17.32
CA ASP A 75 -4.67 26.86 -17.15
C ASP A 75 -4.68 27.33 -15.67
N GLN A 76 -5.67 26.89 -14.88
CA GLN A 76 -5.82 27.24 -13.48
C GLN A 76 -4.88 26.47 -12.55
N VAL A 77 -4.32 25.34 -13.03
CA VAL A 77 -3.35 24.52 -12.28
C VAL A 77 -2.07 25.35 -12.05
N ASP A 78 -1.53 25.30 -10.84
CA ASP A 78 -0.31 26.03 -10.49
C ASP A 78 0.95 25.15 -10.66
N ALA A 79 0.82 23.83 -10.45
CA ALA A 79 1.92 22.87 -10.58
C ALA A 79 1.43 21.48 -10.99
N ILE A 80 2.34 20.71 -11.58
CA ILE A 80 2.11 19.31 -11.94
C ILE A 80 3.04 18.43 -11.10
N ALA A 81 2.48 17.41 -10.47
CA ALA A 81 3.20 16.38 -9.76
C ALA A 81 3.04 15.03 -10.48
N VAL A 82 4.05 14.18 -10.47
CA VAL A 82 3.96 12.84 -11.08
C VAL A 82 4.77 11.85 -10.27
N THR A 83 4.24 10.65 -10.09
CA THR A 83 4.99 9.55 -9.50
C THR A 83 6.17 9.17 -10.40
N ALA A 84 7.38 9.32 -9.86
CA ALA A 84 8.63 9.05 -10.56
C ALA A 84 9.27 7.70 -10.16
N GLY A 85 8.74 7.04 -9.15
CA GLY A 85 9.17 5.74 -8.61
C GLY A 85 8.92 5.60 -7.10
N PRO A 86 9.04 4.38 -6.57
CA PRO A 86 9.20 3.11 -7.28
C PRO A 86 7.94 2.69 -8.03
N GLY A 87 8.10 1.71 -8.96
CA GLY A 87 7.00 1.16 -9.75
C GLY A 87 7.49 0.44 -11.01
N LEU A 88 6.56 -0.05 -11.81
CA LEU A 88 6.85 -0.70 -13.08
C LEU A 88 7.40 0.34 -14.07
N ALA A 89 8.62 0.12 -14.57
CA ALA A 89 9.36 1.09 -15.39
C ALA A 89 8.55 1.58 -16.62
N GLY A 90 7.88 0.67 -17.33
CA GLY A 90 7.06 1.03 -18.50
C GLY A 90 5.84 1.87 -18.12
N ALA A 91 5.17 1.54 -17.02
CA ALA A 91 4.02 2.25 -16.49
C ALA A 91 4.42 3.67 -16.03
N LEU A 92 5.48 3.79 -15.22
CA LEU A 92 6.04 5.09 -14.80
C LEU A 92 6.42 5.97 -15.98
N MET A 93 7.01 5.39 -17.05
CA MET A 93 7.39 6.15 -18.25
C MET A 93 6.18 6.83 -18.91
N VAL A 94 5.02 6.20 -18.93
CA VAL A 94 3.80 6.79 -19.50
C VAL A 94 3.37 8.03 -18.70
N GLY A 95 3.22 7.91 -17.39
CA GLY A 95 2.83 9.03 -16.53
C GLY A 95 3.83 10.18 -16.55
N VAL A 96 5.13 9.86 -16.43
CA VAL A 96 6.21 10.87 -16.46
C VAL A 96 6.27 11.58 -17.83
N SER A 97 6.05 10.86 -18.94
CA SER A 97 6.03 11.48 -20.27
C SER A 97 4.83 12.40 -20.44
N ALA A 98 3.64 11.97 -20.01
CA ALA A 98 2.44 12.79 -20.01
C ALA A 98 2.62 14.07 -19.17
N ALA A 99 3.15 13.94 -17.94
CA ALA A 99 3.41 15.06 -17.05
C ALA A 99 4.42 16.06 -17.66
N LYS A 100 5.50 15.58 -18.26
CA LYS A 100 6.48 16.43 -18.97
C LYS A 100 5.84 17.17 -20.14
N ALA A 101 5.03 16.48 -20.95
CA ALA A 101 4.33 17.12 -22.07
C ALA A 101 3.38 18.23 -21.59
N LEU A 102 2.60 17.97 -20.54
CA LEU A 102 1.72 18.96 -19.93
C LEU A 102 2.50 20.16 -19.36
N ALA A 103 3.58 19.91 -18.62
CA ALA A 103 4.42 20.95 -18.04
C ALA A 103 5.02 21.87 -19.12
N ILE A 104 5.52 21.30 -20.20
CA ILE A 104 6.07 22.06 -21.34
C ILE A 104 4.96 22.89 -22.01
N ALA A 105 3.82 22.26 -22.30
CA ALA A 105 2.72 22.90 -23.02
C ALA A 105 2.08 24.06 -22.21
N THR A 106 2.06 23.95 -20.88
CA THR A 106 1.42 24.95 -20.00
C THR A 106 2.41 25.90 -19.34
N GLY A 107 3.72 25.67 -19.43
CA GLY A 107 4.75 26.42 -18.72
C GLY A 107 4.71 26.25 -17.18
N LYS A 108 4.10 25.17 -16.67
CA LYS A 108 3.95 24.93 -15.23
C LYS A 108 5.15 24.17 -14.68
N PRO A 109 5.52 24.38 -13.39
CA PRO A 109 6.55 23.59 -12.73
C PRO A 109 6.12 22.11 -12.61
N LEU A 110 7.10 21.21 -12.73
CA LEU A 110 6.92 19.76 -12.65
C LEU A 110 7.71 19.21 -11.47
N TYR A 111 7.04 18.37 -10.65
CA TYR A 111 7.63 17.71 -9.50
C TYR A 111 7.54 16.19 -9.63
N GLY A 112 8.69 15.51 -9.49
CA GLY A 112 8.74 14.05 -9.38
C GLY A 112 8.52 13.63 -7.93
N ILE A 113 7.54 12.79 -7.69
CA ILE A 113 7.12 12.33 -6.36
C ILE A 113 7.48 10.86 -6.18
N ASN A 114 7.93 10.50 -4.99
CA ASN A 114 8.11 9.10 -4.62
C ASN A 114 6.73 8.48 -4.28
N HIS A 115 6.42 7.34 -4.89
CA HIS A 115 5.16 6.63 -4.72
C HIS A 115 4.81 6.32 -3.25
N LEU A 116 5.80 5.86 -2.48
CA LEU A 116 5.61 5.53 -1.06
C LEU A 116 5.34 6.77 -0.21
N VAL A 117 6.01 7.87 -0.54
CA VAL A 117 5.77 9.18 0.09
C VAL A 117 4.38 9.70 -0.26
N ALA A 118 3.89 9.46 -1.48
CA ALA A 118 2.53 9.82 -1.87
C ALA A 118 1.48 9.10 -1.01
N HIS A 119 1.66 7.81 -0.71
CA HIS A 119 0.80 7.08 0.22
C HIS A 119 0.77 7.70 1.64
N VAL A 120 1.90 8.21 2.11
CA VAL A 120 1.95 8.95 3.40
C VAL A 120 1.21 10.28 3.26
N GLY A 121 1.37 10.97 2.12
CA GLY A 121 0.75 12.25 1.83
C GLY A 121 -0.78 12.23 1.88
N VAL A 122 -1.40 11.10 1.58
CA VAL A 122 -2.86 10.91 1.72
C VAL A 122 -3.35 11.19 3.14
N GLY A 123 -2.54 10.88 4.15
CA GLY A 123 -2.86 11.18 5.55
C GLY A 123 -2.96 12.67 5.87
N LEU A 124 -2.48 13.54 4.98
CA LEU A 124 -2.50 15.00 5.15
C LEU A 124 -3.73 15.68 4.54
N LEU A 125 -4.56 14.95 3.80
CA LEU A 125 -5.77 15.48 3.19
C LEU A 125 -6.83 15.77 4.27
N GLU A 126 -7.55 16.89 4.14
CA GLU A 126 -8.57 17.35 5.11
C GLU A 126 -9.72 16.34 5.26
N ASP A 127 -10.11 15.64 4.18
CA ASP A 127 -11.20 14.67 4.19
C ASP A 127 -10.71 13.24 3.90
N ASN A 128 -9.68 12.82 4.61
CA ASN A 128 -9.09 11.49 4.46
C ASN A 128 -9.86 10.37 5.19
N GLY A 129 -10.96 10.71 5.88
CA GLY A 129 -11.79 9.77 6.64
C GLY A 129 -11.35 9.53 8.08
N THR A 130 -10.34 10.26 8.56
CA THR A 130 -9.89 10.25 9.95
C THR A 130 -10.21 11.57 10.62
N GLU A 131 -10.19 11.58 11.96
CA GLU A 131 -10.23 12.83 12.72
C GLU A 131 -9.01 13.69 12.40
N ASP A 132 -9.11 14.99 12.65
CA ASP A 132 -8.13 16.04 12.36
C ASP A 132 -6.66 15.56 12.31
N CYS A 133 -6.07 15.60 11.11
CA CYS A 133 -4.70 15.21 10.84
C CYS A 133 -3.76 16.41 10.69
N SER A 134 -4.21 17.62 11.02
CA SER A 134 -3.42 18.85 10.92
C SER A 134 -2.12 18.82 11.74
N ASP A 135 -2.07 17.98 12.77
CA ASP A 135 -0.91 17.79 13.64
C ASP A 135 0.09 16.74 13.11
N LEU A 136 -0.23 16.01 12.02
CA LEU A 136 0.63 14.95 11.51
C LEU A 136 2.02 15.43 11.11
N LEU A 137 2.09 16.56 10.41
CA LEU A 137 3.38 17.14 10.00
C LEU A 137 4.16 17.70 11.20
N ALA A 138 3.47 18.28 12.18
CA ALA A 138 4.11 18.74 13.41
C ALA A 138 4.70 17.56 14.22
N ASN A 139 3.99 16.44 14.26
CA ASN A 139 4.46 15.21 14.90
C ASN A 139 5.58 14.52 14.11
N ALA A 140 5.60 14.64 12.79
CA ALA A 140 6.66 14.12 11.93
C ALA A 140 8.03 14.73 12.29
N GLY A 141 8.11 16.03 12.51
CA GLY A 141 9.36 16.74 12.86
C GLY A 141 10.06 16.21 14.12
N SER A 142 9.34 15.56 15.03
CA SER A 142 9.91 14.86 16.20
C SER A 142 10.28 13.39 15.93
N GLY A 143 10.11 12.90 14.68
CA GLY A 143 10.28 11.48 14.32
C GLY A 143 9.13 10.58 14.77
N GLY A 144 8.03 11.18 15.26
CA GLY A 144 6.89 10.46 15.83
C GLY A 144 5.92 9.84 14.82
N LEU A 145 6.09 10.07 13.50
CA LEU A 145 5.24 9.50 12.46
C LEU A 145 5.91 8.30 11.78
N GLY A 146 5.18 7.19 11.73
CA GLY A 146 5.50 6.02 10.93
C GLY A 146 4.46 5.75 9.85
N ALA A 147 4.83 4.98 8.83
CA ALA A 147 3.88 4.44 7.88
C ALA A 147 4.14 2.95 7.67
N LEU A 148 3.07 2.18 7.65
CA LEU A 148 3.04 0.78 7.26
C LEU A 148 2.31 0.69 5.92
N LEU A 149 3.05 0.44 4.86
CA LEU A 149 2.52 0.33 3.51
C LEU A 149 2.44 -1.14 3.12
N VAL A 150 1.23 -1.62 2.83
CA VAL A 150 0.96 -3.03 2.50
C VAL A 150 0.09 -3.10 1.26
N SER A 151 0.67 -3.52 0.15
CA SER A 151 0.00 -3.60 -1.16
C SER A 151 0.37 -4.88 -1.92
N GLY A 152 -0.06 -4.97 -3.18
CA GLY A 152 0.34 -6.01 -4.11
C GLY A 152 1.84 -6.00 -4.42
N GLY A 153 2.47 -4.83 -4.48
CA GLY A 153 3.88 -4.66 -4.82
C GLY A 153 4.79 -4.32 -3.64
N HIS A 154 4.26 -3.83 -2.53
CA HIS A 154 5.04 -3.31 -1.41
C HIS A 154 4.58 -3.87 -0.06
N THR A 155 5.52 -4.12 0.83
CA THR A 155 5.28 -4.35 2.26
C THR A 155 6.44 -3.72 2.99
N GLU A 156 6.22 -2.51 3.54
CA GLU A 156 7.28 -1.64 4.01
C GLU A 156 6.90 -0.90 5.29
N ILE A 157 7.90 -0.61 6.11
CA ILE A 157 7.80 0.24 7.29
C ILE A 157 8.67 1.46 7.06
N LEU A 158 8.06 2.65 7.11
CA LEU A 158 8.74 3.93 6.96
C LEU A 158 8.72 4.70 8.28
N GLN A 159 9.77 5.46 8.54
CA GLN A 159 9.79 6.56 9.50
C GLN A 159 9.79 7.88 8.73
N VAL A 160 8.88 8.77 9.08
CA VAL A 160 8.73 10.08 8.46
C VAL A 160 9.09 11.15 9.47
N ARG A 161 10.16 11.88 9.23
CA ARG A 161 10.58 13.05 10.00
C ARG A 161 10.22 14.34 9.28
N ASP A 162 10.39 14.33 7.97
CA ASP A 162 9.95 15.39 7.07
C ASP A 162 9.50 14.71 5.76
N ILE A 163 8.25 14.95 5.34
CA ILE A 163 7.68 14.27 4.18
C ILE A 163 8.37 14.66 2.86
N THR A 164 9.04 15.81 2.84
CA THR A 164 9.71 16.33 1.64
C THR A 164 11.17 15.90 1.54
N SER A 165 11.83 15.66 2.67
CA SER A 165 13.30 15.53 2.71
C SER A 165 13.85 14.42 3.62
N ASP A 166 13.09 13.90 4.60
CA ASP A 166 13.58 12.87 5.53
C ASP A 166 12.53 11.78 5.77
N VAL A 167 12.37 10.92 4.78
CA VAL A 167 11.60 9.67 4.86
C VAL A 167 12.58 8.50 4.80
N ARG A 168 12.59 7.68 5.86
CA ARG A 168 13.53 6.56 6.01
C ARG A 168 12.81 5.23 5.90
N LEU A 169 13.27 4.37 5.01
CA LEU A 169 12.87 2.97 4.96
C LEU A 169 13.52 2.23 6.15
N LEU A 170 12.70 1.68 7.03
CA LEU A 170 13.15 0.89 8.19
C LEU A 170 13.22 -0.59 7.86
N GLY A 171 12.25 -1.11 7.12
CA GLY A 171 12.20 -2.50 6.69
C GLY A 171 11.27 -2.68 5.50
N ALA A 172 11.57 -3.68 4.69
CA ALA A 172 10.83 -4.04 3.47
C ALA A 172 10.72 -5.55 3.32
N THR A 173 9.84 -6.01 2.43
CA THR A 173 9.86 -7.42 2.03
C THR A 173 11.11 -7.72 1.21
N LEU A 174 11.72 -8.90 1.45
CA LEU A 174 12.90 -9.37 0.72
C LEU A 174 12.53 -10.26 -0.48
N ASP A 175 11.24 -10.62 -0.57
CA ASP A 175 10.72 -11.49 -1.62
C ASP A 175 9.31 -11.02 -2.04
N ASP A 176 8.31 -11.87 -2.02
CA ASP A 176 6.94 -11.49 -2.36
C ASP A 176 6.42 -10.38 -1.41
N ALA A 177 5.68 -9.43 -1.94
CA ALA A 177 4.86 -8.53 -1.11
C ALA A 177 3.69 -9.31 -0.47
N ALA A 178 3.11 -8.76 0.60
CA ALA A 178 2.00 -9.42 1.28
C ALA A 178 0.80 -9.65 0.33
N GLY A 179 0.41 -8.64 -0.46
CA GLY A 179 -0.70 -8.78 -1.42
C GLY A 179 -0.40 -9.84 -2.49
N GLU A 180 0.83 -9.88 -3.00
CA GLU A 180 1.26 -10.94 -3.93
C GLU A 180 1.19 -12.34 -3.28
N ALA A 181 1.54 -12.45 -2.00
CA ALA A 181 1.39 -13.70 -1.26
C ALA A 181 -0.09 -14.11 -1.11
N TYR A 182 -1.00 -13.16 -0.86
CA TYR A 182 -2.44 -13.39 -0.87
C TYR A 182 -2.92 -13.92 -2.23
N ASP A 183 -2.51 -13.29 -3.33
CA ASP A 183 -2.91 -13.72 -4.68
C ASP A 183 -2.42 -15.12 -5.03
N LYS A 184 -1.16 -15.43 -4.68
CA LYS A 184 -0.56 -16.75 -4.89
C LYS A 184 -1.26 -17.85 -4.09
N VAL A 185 -1.63 -17.56 -2.83
CA VAL A 185 -2.31 -18.53 -1.95
C VAL A 185 -3.78 -18.68 -2.34
N ALA A 186 -4.47 -17.59 -2.69
CA ALA A 186 -5.84 -17.67 -3.20
C ALA A 186 -5.93 -18.60 -4.41
N ARG A 187 -5.00 -18.47 -5.35
CA ARG A 187 -4.93 -19.37 -6.52
C ARG A 187 -4.70 -20.83 -6.15
N LEU A 188 -3.85 -21.12 -5.13
CA LEU A 188 -3.65 -22.49 -4.64
C LEU A 188 -4.92 -23.09 -4.01
N LEU A 189 -5.74 -22.24 -3.39
CA LEU A 189 -7.01 -22.62 -2.76
C LEU A 189 -8.19 -22.62 -3.74
N GLY A 190 -7.97 -22.32 -5.03
CA GLY A 190 -9.03 -22.22 -6.03
C GLY A 190 -9.98 -21.04 -5.83
N LEU A 191 -9.54 -19.99 -5.13
CA LEU A 191 -10.29 -18.78 -4.89
C LEU A 191 -10.09 -17.74 -6.02
N ASP A 192 -11.03 -16.80 -6.12
CA ASP A 192 -11.03 -15.75 -7.13
C ASP A 192 -9.86 -14.76 -6.98
N TYR A 193 -9.55 -14.06 -8.06
CA TYR A 193 -8.67 -12.90 -8.09
C TYR A 193 -9.51 -11.60 -8.02
N PRO A 194 -9.09 -10.56 -7.27
CA PRO A 194 -7.87 -10.45 -6.47
C PRO A 194 -7.93 -11.29 -5.18
N GLY A 195 -6.79 -11.92 -4.85
CA GLY A 195 -6.69 -12.90 -3.77
C GLY A 195 -6.91 -12.34 -2.37
N GLY A 196 -6.53 -11.07 -2.12
CA GLY A 196 -6.71 -10.42 -0.82
C GLY A 196 -8.16 -10.47 -0.34
N PRO A 197 -9.13 -9.89 -1.06
CA PRO A 197 -10.54 -9.95 -0.70
C PRO A 197 -11.11 -11.38 -0.68
N ALA A 198 -10.64 -12.27 -1.56
CA ALA A 198 -11.11 -13.64 -1.62
C ALA A 198 -10.69 -14.44 -0.37
N ILE A 199 -9.43 -14.31 0.04
CA ILE A 199 -8.91 -14.91 1.28
C ILE A 199 -9.63 -14.32 2.51
N ASP A 200 -9.83 -13.01 2.57
CA ASP A 200 -10.48 -12.35 3.73
C ASP A 200 -11.92 -12.85 3.92
N ARG A 201 -12.68 -13.03 2.83
CA ARG A 201 -14.02 -13.66 2.88
C ARG A 201 -13.98 -15.11 3.33
N ALA A 202 -13.10 -15.94 2.76
CA ALA A 202 -12.98 -17.34 3.14
C ALA A 202 -12.53 -17.51 4.59
N ALA A 203 -11.59 -16.67 5.04
CA ALA A 203 -11.06 -16.68 6.40
C ALA A 203 -12.10 -16.34 7.48
N ALA A 204 -13.16 -15.60 7.13
CA ALA A 204 -14.24 -15.25 8.06
C ALA A 204 -15.01 -16.50 8.56
N GLU A 205 -15.06 -17.57 7.77
CA GLU A 205 -15.72 -18.84 8.09
C GLU A 205 -14.76 -19.87 8.73
N GLY A 206 -13.45 -19.56 8.78
CA GLY A 206 -12.40 -20.50 9.18
C GLY A 206 -11.85 -20.29 10.58
N ASN A 207 -11.17 -21.32 11.08
CA ASN A 207 -10.44 -21.28 12.34
C ASN A 207 -8.99 -20.84 12.09
N ARG A 208 -8.63 -19.63 12.54
CA ARG A 208 -7.28 -19.05 12.42
C ARG A 208 -6.16 -19.84 13.14
N ASN A 209 -6.52 -20.79 13.99
CA ASN A 209 -5.59 -21.64 14.75
C ASN A 209 -5.55 -23.08 14.26
N ALA A 210 -6.24 -23.41 13.16
CA ALA A 210 -6.28 -24.78 12.62
C ALA A 210 -4.90 -25.24 12.12
N PHE A 211 -4.13 -24.31 11.53
CA PHE A 211 -2.79 -24.60 11.00
C PHE A 211 -1.75 -23.62 11.53
N VAL A 212 -0.54 -24.13 11.80
CA VAL A 212 0.59 -23.29 12.23
C VAL A 212 1.48 -23.00 11.02
N PHE A 213 1.30 -21.83 10.41
CA PHE A 213 2.15 -21.38 9.30
C PHE A 213 3.36 -20.57 9.79
N PRO A 214 4.50 -20.60 9.07
CA PRO A 214 5.70 -19.88 9.46
C PRO A 214 5.49 -18.37 9.41
N ARG A 215 6.14 -17.66 10.35
CA ARG A 215 6.29 -16.19 10.35
C ARG A 215 7.68 -15.87 9.85
N GLY A 216 7.79 -15.46 8.57
CA GLY A 216 9.07 -15.19 7.94
C GLY A 216 9.92 -14.19 8.71
N LEU A 217 11.21 -14.42 8.81
CA LEU A 217 12.20 -13.54 9.46
C LEU A 217 11.88 -13.13 10.92
N SER A 218 11.07 -13.93 11.66
CA SER A 218 10.63 -13.59 13.03
C SER A 218 11.43 -14.27 14.13
N ASN A 219 12.39 -15.13 13.81
CA ASN A 219 13.22 -15.77 14.83
C ASN A 219 14.39 -14.89 15.25
N ARG A 220 15.00 -15.23 16.42
CA ARG A 220 16.10 -14.47 17.01
C ARG A 220 17.31 -14.28 16.08
N LYS A 221 17.57 -15.22 15.18
CA LYS A 221 18.66 -15.12 14.21
C LYS A 221 18.53 -13.90 13.30
N PHE A 222 17.30 -13.57 12.90
CA PHE A 222 17.02 -12.45 11.98
C PHE A 222 16.70 -11.16 12.73
N MET A 223 16.00 -11.27 13.85
CA MET A 223 15.53 -10.10 14.61
C MET A 223 16.58 -9.59 15.60
N GLY A 224 17.48 -10.44 16.06
CA GLY A 224 18.44 -10.09 17.12
C GLY A 224 17.77 -9.79 18.46
N THR A 225 18.44 -8.98 19.27
CA THR A 225 17.95 -8.42 20.55
C THR A 225 17.88 -6.88 20.46
N ALA A 226 17.49 -6.21 21.54
CA ALA A 226 17.53 -4.74 21.59
C ALA A 226 18.98 -4.22 21.61
N GLU A 227 19.89 -4.95 22.25
CA GLU A 227 21.31 -4.61 22.37
C GLU A 227 22.09 -4.95 21.09
N GLU A 228 21.69 -6.04 20.41
CA GLU A 228 22.30 -6.53 19.16
C GLU A 228 21.23 -6.75 18.12
N PRO A 229 20.76 -5.68 17.42
CA PRO A 229 19.72 -5.78 16.40
C PRO A 229 20.16 -6.66 15.22
N GLY A 230 19.32 -7.61 14.84
CA GLY A 230 19.56 -8.44 13.66
C GLY A 230 19.37 -7.67 12.36
N ALA A 231 20.04 -8.15 11.30
CA ALA A 231 20.03 -7.50 9.98
C ALA A 231 18.63 -7.37 9.35
N HIS A 232 17.68 -8.25 9.71
CA HIS A 232 16.32 -8.27 9.17
C HIS A 232 15.26 -7.97 10.24
N ARG A 233 15.61 -7.11 11.20
CA ARG A 233 14.77 -6.82 12.36
C ARG A 233 13.37 -6.35 11.98
N TYR A 234 13.26 -5.53 10.95
CA TYR A 234 11.99 -4.99 10.45
C TYR A 234 11.59 -5.54 9.07
N ASP A 235 12.46 -6.32 8.41
CA ASP A 235 12.18 -6.87 7.09
C ASP A 235 11.17 -8.02 7.12
N PHE A 236 10.49 -8.24 6.00
CA PHE A 236 9.49 -9.28 5.81
C PHE A 236 9.95 -10.33 4.79
N SER A 237 9.31 -11.49 4.84
CA SER A 237 9.45 -12.55 3.83
C SER A 237 8.18 -13.40 3.84
N PHE A 238 7.56 -13.57 2.68
CA PHE A 238 6.31 -14.30 2.52
C PHE A 238 6.40 -15.50 1.57
N SER A 239 7.46 -15.64 0.78
CA SER A 239 7.63 -16.73 -0.18
C SER A 239 7.55 -18.12 0.45
N GLY A 240 8.03 -18.28 1.68
CA GLY A 240 7.93 -19.52 2.45
C GLY A 240 6.51 -19.91 2.83
N LEU A 241 5.59 -18.96 2.95
CA LEU A 241 4.19 -19.21 3.27
C LEU A 241 3.47 -19.97 2.16
N LYS A 242 3.67 -19.55 0.90
CA LYS A 242 3.10 -20.25 -0.26
C LYS A 242 3.47 -21.73 -0.25
N THR A 243 4.73 -22.05 -0.03
CA THR A 243 5.22 -23.44 0.02
C THR A 243 4.62 -24.20 1.20
N ALA A 244 4.46 -23.56 2.36
CA ALA A 244 3.85 -24.19 3.52
C ALA A 244 2.37 -24.51 3.29
N VAL A 245 1.62 -23.59 2.67
CA VAL A 245 0.21 -23.80 2.29
C VAL A 245 0.09 -24.92 1.25
N ALA A 246 0.92 -24.93 0.20
CA ALA A 246 0.91 -25.97 -0.82
C ALA A 246 1.09 -27.36 -0.22
N ARG A 247 2.04 -27.53 0.72
CA ARG A 247 2.27 -28.81 1.41
C ARG A 247 1.06 -29.27 2.24
N VAL A 248 0.33 -28.33 2.87
CA VAL A 248 -0.89 -28.67 3.60
C VAL A 248 -1.96 -29.17 2.63
N ILE A 249 -2.18 -28.48 1.52
CA ILE A 249 -3.14 -28.88 0.48
C ILE A 249 -2.79 -30.26 -0.05
N GLU A 250 -1.53 -30.48 -0.48
CA GLU A 250 -1.03 -31.77 -0.97
C GLU A 250 -1.25 -32.90 0.03
N SER A 251 -1.15 -32.64 1.34
CA SER A 251 -1.38 -33.67 2.36
C SER A 251 -2.84 -34.15 2.43
N PHE A 252 -3.81 -33.25 2.27
CA PHE A 252 -5.24 -33.58 2.21
C PHE A 252 -5.58 -34.33 0.91
N GLU A 253 -5.07 -33.85 -0.22
CA GLU A 253 -5.26 -34.50 -1.52
C GLU A 253 -4.70 -35.94 -1.52
N ALA A 254 -3.50 -36.15 -0.97
CA ALA A 254 -2.89 -37.47 -0.86
C ALA A 254 -3.66 -38.39 0.09
N ALA A 255 -4.33 -37.87 1.10
CA ALA A 255 -5.21 -38.61 2.00
C ALA A 255 -6.59 -38.90 1.39
N GLY A 256 -6.94 -38.24 0.27
CA GLY A 256 -8.28 -38.31 -0.31
C GLY A 256 -9.31 -37.56 0.55
N GLU A 257 -8.87 -36.59 1.34
CA GLU A 257 -9.70 -35.78 2.20
C GLU A 257 -10.02 -34.43 1.54
N GLU A 258 -11.15 -33.84 1.93
CA GLU A 258 -11.53 -32.49 1.47
C GLU A 258 -10.59 -31.45 2.05
N VAL A 259 -10.08 -30.55 1.18
CA VAL A 259 -9.20 -29.46 1.60
C VAL A 259 -10.01 -28.42 2.40
N PRO A 260 -9.67 -28.16 3.68
CA PRO A 260 -10.41 -27.22 4.51
C PRO A 260 -10.03 -25.77 4.17
N VAL A 261 -10.53 -25.26 3.03
CA VAL A 261 -10.17 -23.98 2.42
C VAL A 261 -10.31 -22.81 3.41
N ALA A 262 -11.43 -22.75 4.15
CA ALA A 262 -11.69 -21.67 5.11
C ALA A 262 -10.65 -21.63 6.24
N ASP A 263 -10.32 -22.79 6.80
CA ASP A 263 -9.34 -22.91 7.89
C ASP A 263 -7.93 -22.58 7.44
N ILE A 264 -7.56 -23.03 6.21
CA ILE A 264 -6.25 -22.71 5.62
C ILE A 264 -6.16 -21.19 5.34
N ALA A 265 -7.21 -20.60 4.76
CA ALA A 265 -7.28 -19.18 4.50
C ALA A 265 -7.15 -18.34 5.79
N ALA A 266 -7.89 -18.73 6.84
CA ALA A 266 -7.85 -18.05 8.14
C ALA A 266 -6.47 -18.16 8.81
N SER A 267 -5.87 -19.34 8.80
CA SER A 267 -4.56 -19.57 9.41
C SER A 267 -3.42 -18.91 8.62
N PHE A 268 -3.52 -18.87 7.30
CA PHE A 268 -2.59 -18.13 6.43
C PHE A 268 -2.69 -16.63 6.70
N GLN A 269 -3.90 -16.07 6.67
CA GLN A 269 -4.14 -14.66 6.95
C GLN A 269 -3.58 -14.26 8.32
N GLU A 270 -3.83 -15.06 9.36
CA GLU A 270 -3.30 -14.82 10.70
C GLU A 270 -1.76 -14.82 10.71
N ALA A 271 -1.10 -15.69 9.94
CA ALA A 271 0.35 -15.74 9.86
C ALA A 271 0.93 -14.46 9.22
N VAL A 272 0.32 -13.98 8.14
CA VAL A 272 0.72 -12.73 7.46
C VAL A 272 0.52 -11.53 8.37
N VAL A 273 -0.69 -11.38 8.91
CA VAL A 273 -1.07 -10.20 9.71
C VAL A 273 -0.29 -10.13 11.02
N ASP A 274 -0.03 -11.28 11.66
CA ASP A 274 0.73 -11.35 12.91
C ASP A 274 2.16 -10.83 12.72
N VAL A 275 2.87 -11.26 11.68
CA VAL A 275 4.25 -10.81 11.44
C VAL A 275 4.32 -9.34 11.06
N ILE A 276 3.41 -8.87 10.20
CA ILE A 276 3.35 -7.47 9.78
C ILE A 276 3.15 -6.56 10.98
N THR A 277 2.12 -6.83 11.78
CA THR A 277 1.77 -5.97 12.90
C THR A 277 2.78 -6.04 14.05
N LYS A 278 3.39 -7.20 14.33
CA LYS A 278 4.48 -7.31 15.32
C LYS A 278 5.69 -6.47 14.96
N LYS A 279 6.12 -6.52 13.70
CA LYS A 279 7.30 -5.75 13.24
C LYS A 279 7.00 -4.27 13.16
N ALA A 280 5.79 -3.87 12.74
CA ALA A 280 5.37 -2.48 12.78
C ALA A 280 5.39 -1.91 14.21
N MET A 281 4.84 -2.63 15.18
CA MET A 281 4.87 -2.19 16.59
C MET A 281 6.27 -2.19 17.17
N LEU A 282 7.13 -3.14 16.79
CA LEU A 282 8.53 -3.13 17.19
C LEU A 282 9.23 -1.87 16.67
N ALA A 283 9.02 -1.52 15.40
CA ALA A 283 9.57 -0.30 14.81
C ALA A 283 9.03 0.96 15.53
N CYS A 284 7.73 1.01 15.84
CA CYS A 284 7.14 2.12 16.58
C CYS A 284 7.84 2.33 17.95
N ARG A 285 8.03 1.25 18.71
CA ARG A 285 8.70 1.32 20.02
C ARG A 285 10.14 1.80 19.90
N GLU A 286 10.92 1.21 19.00
CA GLU A 286 12.37 1.45 18.91
C GLU A 286 12.70 2.78 18.26
N GLN A 287 11.86 3.26 17.34
CA GLN A 287 12.06 4.55 16.67
C GLN A 287 11.28 5.69 17.32
N GLY A 288 10.55 5.42 18.41
CA GLY A 288 9.77 6.44 19.12
C GLY A 288 8.56 6.97 18.35
N MET A 289 8.05 6.21 17.37
CA MET A 289 6.90 6.63 16.57
C MET A 289 5.60 6.51 17.39
N LYS A 290 4.89 7.62 17.52
CA LYS A 290 3.63 7.73 18.28
C LYS A 290 2.39 7.70 17.42
N THR A 291 2.56 7.88 16.12
CA THR A 291 1.50 7.79 15.11
C THR A 291 1.95 6.82 14.02
N LEU A 292 1.05 5.94 13.61
CA LEU A 292 1.28 4.99 12.52
C LEU A 292 0.17 5.13 11.49
N LEU A 293 0.54 5.43 10.25
CA LEU A 293 -0.37 5.43 9.12
C LEU A 293 -0.34 4.05 8.45
N LEU A 294 -1.51 3.48 8.16
CA LEU A 294 -1.65 2.25 7.37
C LEU A 294 -2.13 2.62 5.96
N GLY A 295 -1.34 2.26 4.93
CA GLY A 295 -1.65 2.53 3.52
C GLY A 295 -1.48 1.31 2.63
N GLY A 296 -1.89 1.46 1.35
CA GLY A 296 -1.87 0.41 0.33
C GLY A 296 -3.12 -0.48 0.32
N GLY A 297 -3.36 -1.17 -0.80
CA GLY A 297 -4.60 -1.94 -1.02
C GLY A 297 -4.89 -3.03 0.02
N VAL A 298 -3.86 -3.66 0.61
CA VAL A 298 -4.03 -4.67 1.68
C VAL A 298 -4.49 -4.04 3.00
N ALA A 299 -4.43 -2.70 3.15
CA ALA A 299 -5.03 -1.99 4.28
C ALA A 299 -6.55 -2.19 4.39
N ALA A 300 -7.22 -2.67 3.34
CA ALA A 300 -8.63 -3.08 3.37
C ALA A 300 -8.87 -4.38 4.14
N ASN A 301 -7.84 -5.22 4.34
CA ASN A 301 -7.99 -6.52 5.01
C ASN A 301 -8.52 -6.36 6.43
N SER A 302 -9.62 -7.05 6.74
CA SER A 302 -10.35 -6.90 8.01
C SER A 302 -9.50 -7.29 9.21
N ARG A 303 -8.77 -8.40 9.10
CA ARG A 303 -7.94 -8.93 10.20
C ARG A 303 -6.71 -8.06 10.46
N LEU A 304 -6.10 -7.50 9.40
CA LEU A 304 -5.00 -6.57 9.54
C LEU A 304 -5.43 -5.32 10.33
N ARG A 305 -6.56 -4.75 9.98
CA ARG A 305 -7.13 -3.59 10.69
C ARG A 305 -7.42 -3.89 12.16
N GLU A 306 -8.12 -5.00 12.42
CA GLU A 306 -8.47 -5.42 13.78
C GLU A 306 -7.22 -5.58 14.66
N LEU A 307 -6.26 -6.38 14.21
CA LEU A 307 -5.08 -6.71 15.01
C LEU A 307 -4.13 -5.52 15.18
N LEU A 308 -3.96 -4.71 14.12
CA LEU A 308 -3.13 -3.51 14.20
C LEU A 308 -3.75 -2.47 15.15
N ALA A 309 -5.06 -2.25 15.08
CA ALA A 309 -5.77 -1.33 15.97
C ALA A 309 -5.63 -1.77 17.43
N ALA A 310 -5.82 -3.06 17.72
CA ALA A 310 -5.65 -3.59 19.06
C ALA A 310 -4.22 -3.41 19.60
N ARG A 311 -3.20 -3.67 18.78
CA ARG A 311 -1.78 -3.50 19.15
C ARG A 311 -1.41 -2.03 19.33
N CYS A 312 -1.85 -1.16 18.44
CA CYS A 312 -1.63 0.28 18.57
C CYS A 312 -2.24 0.82 19.85
N ALA A 313 -3.49 0.45 20.15
CA ALA A 313 -4.17 0.85 21.39
C ALA A 313 -3.43 0.38 22.65
N SER A 314 -2.92 -0.87 22.64
CA SER A 314 -2.19 -1.42 23.79
C SER A 314 -0.83 -0.74 24.05
N GLU A 315 -0.24 -0.11 23.04
CA GLU A 315 1.07 0.54 23.11
C GLU A 315 0.98 2.09 23.07
N GLY A 316 -0.24 2.65 23.04
CA GLY A 316 -0.47 4.10 23.00
C GLY A 316 0.01 4.75 21.70
N VAL A 317 -0.05 4.01 20.60
CA VAL A 317 0.24 4.51 19.25
C VAL A 317 -1.07 4.90 18.58
N ARG A 318 -1.14 6.14 18.05
CA ARG A 318 -2.29 6.58 17.24
C ARG A 318 -2.25 5.90 15.88
N LEU A 319 -3.31 5.18 15.51
CA LEU A 319 -3.43 4.55 14.20
C LEU A 319 -4.28 5.42 13.28
N ILE A 320 -3.77 5.68 12.08
CA ILE A 320 -4.47 6.40 11.01
C ILE A 320 -4.66 5.42 9.85
N ILE A 321 -5.93 5.25 9.44
CA ILE A 321 -6.29 4.46 8.27
C ILE A 321 -7.13 5.35 7.35
N PRO A 322 -6.58 5.85 6.24
CA PRO A 322 -7.32 6.68 5.30
C PRO A 322 -8.54 5.96 4.72
N LYS A 323 -9.46 6.71 4.09
CA LYS A 323 -10.57 6.12 3.32
C LYS A 323 -10.01 5.13 2.30
N PHE A 324 -10.70 4.01 2.12
CA PHE A 324 -10.27 2.96 1.19
C PHE A 324 -10.04 3.49 -0.24
N THR A 325 -10.89 4.40 -0.69
CA THR A 325 -10.78 5.06 -2.01
C THR A 325 -9.51 5.90 -2.19
N LEU A 326 -8.72 6.09 -1.13
CA LEU A 326 -7.45 6.82 -1.13
C LEU A 326 -6.24 5.90 -0.84
N CYS A 327 -6.46 4.59 -0.70
CA CYS A 327 -5.41 3.62 -0.34
C CYS A 327 -4.81 2.87 -1.54
N THR A 328 -5.36 3.05 -2.73
CA THR A 328 -4.92 2.39 -3.98
C THR A 328 -4.03 3.29 -4.79
#